data_e59bf65ea5e8c8f700513dbe769f518a
#
_entry.id   e59bf65ea5e8c8f700513dbe769f518a
#
_cell.length_a   1.000
_cell.length_b   1.000
_cell.length_c   1.000
_cell.angle_alpha   90.00
_cell.angle_beta   90.00
_cell.angle_gamma   90.00
#
_symmetry.space_group_name_H-M   'P 1'
#
loop_
_entity.id
_entity.type
_entity.pdbx_description
1 polymer ?
#
loop_
_entity_poly.entity_id
_entity_poly.type
_entity_poly.pdbx_seq_one_letter_code
_entity_poly.pdbx_strand_id
1 'polypeptide(L)'
;MARRRANRDEASLDDVDRAIITQLQVDGRLPYSKLGPLVGLSEAAVRQRVQRLTERGLMQVVAVTDPLVLRDSTMALVGLRVQGDSRKVAEQLSALPESIYVVAVSGTFDVIVELVCDSREELLAVLNDKVRAIPGVTATESFMYLSLFKHTFAYGT
;
A
#
# COMPACT_ATOMS: atom_id res chain seq x y z
N MET A 1 7.76 9.66 -3.65
CA MET A 1 6.87 10.25 -4.67
C MET A 1 5.49 10.44 -4.07
N ALA A 2 5.14 11.66 -3.67
CA ALA A 2 3.82 11.99 -3.14
C ALA A 2 2.76 11.79 -4.23
N ARG A 3 1.94 10.73 -4.14
CA ARG A 3 0.83 10.51 -5.06
C ARG A 3 -0.25 11.55 -4.78
N ARG A 4 -0.45 12.46 -5.74
CA ARG A 4 -1.64 13.30 -5.84
C ARG A 4 -2.88 12.44 -5.55
N ARG A 5 -3.69 12.84 -4.55
CA ARG A 5 -5.08 12.43 -4.44
C ARG A 5 -5.76 12.83 -5.75
N ALA A 6 -5.96 11.89 -6.66
CA ALA A 6 -6.83 12.07 -7.80
C ALA A 6 -8.22 12.41 -7.25
N ASN A 7 -8.81 13.45 -7.82
CA ASN A 7 -10.17 13.86 -7.55
C ASN A 7 -11.07 12.63 -7.72
N ARG A 8 -11.74 12.17 -6.66
CA ARG A 8 -12.54 10.93 -6.67
C ARG A 8 -13.74 11.02 -7.62
N ASP A 9 -14.09 12.21 -8.10
CA ASP A 9 -15.29 12.45 -8.89
C ASP A 9 -15.17 12.10 -10.38
N GLU A 10 -13.96 11.84 -10.92
CA GLU A 10 -13.77 11.48 -12.35
C GLU A 10 -13.35 10.01 -12.57
N ALA A 11 -13.25 9.19 -11.55
CA ALA A 11 -12.69 7.85 -11.63
C ALA A 11 -13.71 6.75 -11.39
N SER A 12 -14.89 6.82 -12.00
CA SER A 12 -15.76 5.63 -11.99
C SER A 12 -15.14 4.55 -12.87
N LEU A 13 -14.75 3.42 -12.26
CA LEU A 13 -14.44 2.20 -12.97
C LEU A 13 -15.71 1.70 -13.64
N ASP A 14 -15.65 1.44 -14.94
CA ASP A 14 -16.74 0.72 -15.61
C ASP A 14 -16.65 -0.79 -15.31
N ASP A 15 -17.70 -1.53 -15.67
CA ASP A 15 -17.77 -2.98 -15.38
C ASP A 15 -16.64 -3.75 -16.08
N VAL A 16 -16.19 -3.29 -17.24
CA VAL A 16 -15.08 -3.91 -17.98
C VAL A 16 -13.75 -3.63 -17.27
N ASP A 17 -13.54 -2.42 -16.75
CA ASP A 17 -12.36 -2.09 -15.95
C ASP A 17 -12.31 -2.94 -14.67
N ARG A 18 -13.46 -3.15 -14.00
CA ARG A 18 -13.56 -4.07 -12.84
C ARG A 18 -13.25 -5.50 -13.21
N ALA A 19 -13.79 -5.99 -14.33
CA ALA A 19 -13.52 -7.35 -14.80
C ALA A 19 -12.02 -7.54 -15.12
N ILE A 20 -11.36 -6.57 -15.76
CA ILE A 20 -9.91 -6.58 -16.00
C ILE A 20 -9.13 -6.66 -14.69
N ILE A 21 -9.48 -5.81 -13.72
CA ILE A 21 -8.82 -5.79 -12.41
C ILE A 21 -8.98 -7.14 -11.71
N THR A 22 -10.19 -7.70 -11.69
CA THR A 22 -10.47 -9.01 -11.05
C THR A 22 -9.60 -10.12 -11.64
N GLN A 23 -9.47 -10.19 -12.96
CA GLN A 23 -8.63 -11.20 -13.61
C GLN A 23 -7.14 -11.00 -13.26
N LEU A 24 -6.65 -9.77 -13.27
CA LEU A 24 -5.27 -9.45 -12.94
C LEU A 24 -4.96 -9.58 -11.44
N GLN A 25 -5.95 -9.52 -10.55
CA GLN A 25 -5.79 -9.85 -9.13
C GLN A 25 -5.57 -11.35 -8.90
N VAL A 26 -6.13 -12.19 -9.78
CA VAL A 26 -5.91 -13.66 -9.74
C VAL A 26 -4.56 -14.02 -10.35
N ASP A 27 -4.26 -13.47 -11.53
CA ASP A 27 -2.98 -13.67 -12.21
C ASP A 27 -2.49 -12.36 -12.85
N GLY A 28 -1.62 -11.65 -12.15
CA GLY A 28 -1.01 -10.39 -12.63
C GLY A 28 -0.15 -10.54 -13.89
N ARG A 29 0.16 -11.78 -14.32
CA ARG A 29 0.89 -12.09 -15.55
C ARG A 29 0.00 -12.58 -16.67
N LEU A 30 -1.33 -12.61 -16.50
CA LEU A 30 -2.26 -13.09 -17.52
C LEU A 30 -2.04 -12.32 -18.84
N PRO A 31 -1.68 -13.01 -19.96
CA PRO A 31 -1.46 -12.35 -21.24
C PRO A 31 -2.72 -11.64 -21.73
N TYR A 32 -2.58 -10.44 -22.25
CA TYR A 32 -3.73 -9.65 -22.72
C TYR A 32 -4.49 -10.32 -23.87
N SER A 33 -3.81 -11.15 -24.66
CA SER A 33 -4.45 -12.01 -25.68
C SER A 33 -5.40 -13.04 -25.08
N LYS A 34 -5.17 -13.50 -23.83
CA LYS A 34 -6.07 -14.38 -23.08
C LYS A 34 -7.10 -13.59 -22.28
N LEU A 35 -6.71 -12.44 -21.74
CA LEU A 35 -7.60 -11.57 -20.97
C LEU A 35 -8.71 -10.97 -21.85
N GLY A 36 -8.40 -10.58 -23.10
CA GLY A 36 -9.36 -9.97 -24.01
C GLY A 36 -10.67 -10.77 -24.17
N PRO A 37 -10.63 -12.04 -24.56
CA PRO A 37 -11.83 -12.87 -24.66
C PRO A 37 -12.63 -12.97 -23.36
N LEU A 38 -11.98 -12.99 -22.19
CA LEU A 38 -12.64 -13.07 -20.86
C LEU A 38 -13.46 -11.83 -20.53
N VAL A 39 -13.07 -10.67 -21.07
CA VAL A 39 -13.73 -9.39 -20.81
C VAL A 39 -14.42 -8.79 -22.04
N GLY A 40 -14.54 -9.57 -23.12
CA GLY A 40 -15.21 -9.18 -24.37
C GLY A 40 -14.48 -8.11 -25.18
N LEU A 41 -13.15 -8.05 -25.10
CA LEU A 41 -12.31 -7.04 -25.78
C LEU A 41 -11.22 -7.65 -26.65
N SER A 42 -10.69 -6.85 -27.60
CA SER A 42 -9.45 -7.17 -28.28
C SER A 42 -8.24 -6.97 -27.35
N GLU A 43 -7.12 -7.64 -27.66
CA GLU A 43 -5.87 -7.45 -26.91
C GLU A 43 -5.43 -5.98 -26.87
N ALA A 44 -5.55 -5.24 -27.97
CA ALA A 44 -5.20 -3.83 -28.06
C ALA A 44 -6.07 -2.96 -27.13
N ALA A 45 -7.38 -3.25 -27.06
CA ALA A 45 -8.31 -2.54 -26.18
C ALA A 45 -8.02 -2.83 -24.69
N VAL A 46 -7.68 -4.08 -24.34
CA VAL A 46 -7.22 -4.44 -22.98
C VAL A 46 -5.95 -3.68 -22.62
N ARG A 47 -4.95 -3.68 -23.49
CA ARG A 47 -3.68 -2.96 -23.27
C ARG A 47 -3.91 -1.49 -23.00
N GLN A 48 -4.75 -0.82 -23.77
CA GLN A 48 -5.07 0.58 -23.60
C GLN A 48 -5.78 0.85 -22.25
N ARG A 49 -6.72 -0.03 -21.84
CA ARG A 49 -7.42 0.10 -20.56
C ARG A 49 -6.48 -0.11 -19.37
N VAL A 50 -5.65 -1.16 -19.40
CA VAL A 50 -4.65 -1.42 -18.34
C VAL A 50 -3.68 -0.25 -18.22
N GLN A 51 -3.19 0.29 -19.34
CA GLN A 51 -2.32 1.46 -19.33
C GLN A 51 -3.02 2.66 -18.68
N ARG A 52 -4.25 2.98 -19.08
CA ARG A 52 -5.06 4.07 -18.49
C ARG A 52 -5.26 3.87 -16.98
N LEU A 53 -5.61 2.66 -16.53
CA LEU A 53 -5.80 2.34 -15.10
C LEU A 53 -4.51 2.56 -14.31
N THR A 54 -3.38 2.16 -14.88
CA THR A 54 -2.06 2.32 -14.26
C THR A 54 -1.63 3.79 -14.20
N GLU A 55 -1.76 4.52 -15.29
CA GLU A 55 -1.42 5.96 -15.37
C GLU A 55 -2.25 6.80 -14.39
N ARG A 56 -3.53 6.45 -14.23
CA ARG A 56 -4.43 7.09 -13.26
C ARG A 56 -4.16 6.65 -11.82
N GLY A 57 -3.28 5.68 -11.59
CA GLY A 57 -2.96 5.16 -10.28
C GLY A 57 -4.08 4.34 -9.63
N LEU A 58 -5.03 3.84 -10.42
CA LEU A 58 -6.14 3.01 -9.97
C LEU A 58 -5.74 1.54 -9.81
N MET A 59 -4.71 1.11 -10.54
CA MET A 59 -4.16 -0.24 -10.49
C MET A 59 -2.63 -0.20 -10.62
N GLN A 60 -1.98 -1.21 -10.03
CA GLN A 60 -0.56 -1.52 -10.25
C GLN A 60 -0.39 -3.03 -10.36
N VAL A 61 0.48 -3.45 -11.26
CA VAL A 61 0.95 -4.84 -11.32
C VAL A 61 2.34 -4.86 -10.73
N VAL A 62 2.51 -5.58 -9.64
CA VAL A 62 3.76 -5.65 -8.87
C VAL A 62 4.08 -7.10 -8.51
N ALA A 63 5.36 -7.40 -8.33
CA ALA A 63 5.75 -8.63 -7.68
C ALA A 63 5.58 -8.44 -6.16
N VAL A 64 4.86 -9.36 -5.53
CA VAL A 64 4.72 -9.41 -4.07
C VAL A 64 5.67 -10.48 -3.57
N THR A 65 6.49 -10.10 -2.60
CA THR A 65 7.42 -11.00 -1.93
C THR A 65 7.04 -11.11 -0.47
N ASP A 66 7.37 -12.25 0.16
CA ASP A 66 7.25 -12.38 1.61
C ASP A 66 8.51 -11.76 2.25
N PRO A 67 8.38 -10.63 2.94
CA PRO A 67 9.53 -9.95 3.54
C PRO A 67 10.18 -10.78 4.66
N LEU A 68 9.42 -11.66 5.32
CA LEU A 68 9.93 -12.54 6.39
C LEU A 68 10.77 -13.70 5.84
N VAL A 69 10.63 -14.02 4.54
CA VAL A 69 11.38 -15.09 3.86
C VAL A 69 12.63 -14.56 3.15
N LEU A 70 12.55 -13.37 2.58
CA LEU A 70 13.63 -12.81 1.75
C LEU A 70 14.79 -12.21 2.56
N ARG A 71 14.53 -11.81 3.79
CA ARG A 71 15.53 -11.24 4.72
C ARG A 71 15.16 -11.64 6.15
N ASP A 72 16.12 -11.66 7.05
CA ASP A 72 15.88 -11.62 8.50
C ASP A 72 15.30 -10.26 8.92
N SER A 73 14.31 -9.78 8.16
CA SER A 73 13.75 -8.45 8.37
C SER A 73 12.79 -8.44 9.55
N THR A 74 12.83 -7.36 10.27
CA THR A 74 11.92 -7.07 11.38
C THR A 74 10.78 -6.19 10.86
N MET A 75 9.55 -6.66 11.06
CA MET A 75 8.33 -5.92 10.70
C MET A 75 7.57 -5.51 11.95
N ALA A 76 7.01 -4.32 11.91
CA ALA A 76 6.12 -3.84 12.96
C ALA A 76 5.01 -2.97 12.40
N LEU A 77 3.80 -3.15 12.91
CA LEU A 77 2.73 -2.18 12.82
C LEU A 77 2.88 -1.20 13.98
N VAL A 78 2.87 0.10 13.70
CA VAL A 78 3.02 1.13 14.72
C VAL A 78 1.81 2.06 14.68
N GLY A 79 1.07 2.11 15.79
CA GLY A 79 0.00 3.06 16.02
C GLY A 79 0.55 4.34 16.64
N LEU A 80 0.16 5.49 16.13
CA LEU A 80 0.59 6.80 16.60
C LEU A 80 -0.60 7.63 17.09
N ARG A 81 -0.41 8.30 18.23
CA ARG A 81 -1.28 9.39 18.68
C ARG A 81 -0.65 10.72 18.27
N VAL A 82 -1.45 11.59 17.69
CA VAL A 82 -1.00 12.85 17.12
C VAL A 82 -1.78 14.01 17.71
N GLN A 83 -1.06 15.02 18.16
CA GLN A 83 -1.64 16.32 18.50
C GLN A 83 -1.52 17.24 17.28
N GLY A 84 -2.65 17.74 16.77
CA GLY A 84 -2.70 18.63 15.61
C GLY A 84 -3.10 17.93 14.32
N ASP A 85 -2.45 18.27 13.19
CA ASP A 85 -2.82 17.75 11.86
C ASP A 85 -2.14 16.41 11.57
N SER A 86 -2.90 15.32 11.75
CA SER A 86 -2.42 13.96 11.49
C SER A 86 -2.01 13.71 10.02
N ARG A 87 -2.52 14.50 9.07
CA ARG A 87 -2.13 14.39 7.64
C ARG A 87 -0.66 14.74 7.44
N LYS A 88 -0.17 15.78 8.13
CA LYS A 88 1.25 16.17 8.05
C LYS A 88 2.16 15.08 8.61
N VAL A 89 1.74 14.42 9.69
CA VAL A 89 2.49 13.28 10.26
C VAL A 89 2.47 12.09 9.28
N ALA A 90 1.31 11.78 8.70
CA ALA A 90 1.18 10.70 7.71
C ALA A 90 2.03 10.96 6.44
N GLU A 91 2.13 12.20 5.97
CA GLU A 91 2.99 12.59 4.85
C GLU A 91 4.47 12.37 5.17
N GLN A 92 4.92 12.75 6.37
CA GLN A 92 6.30 12.54 6.81
C GLN A 92 6.62 11.05 6.97
N LEU A 93 5.72 10.27 7.58
CA LEU A 93 5.85 8.82 7.66
C LEU A 93 5.93 8.16 6.28
N SER A 94 5.11 8.62 5.33
CA SER A 94 5.11 8.08 3.96
C SER A 94 6.39 8.38 3.17
N ALA A 95 7.20 9.31 3.64
CA ALA A 95 8.51 9.64 3.04
C ALA A 95 9.65 8.77 3.57
N LEU A 96 9.43 8.02 4.66
CA LEU A 96 10.45 7.13 5.21
C LEU A 96 10.64 5.91 4.30
N PRO A 97 11.87 5.53 3.94
CA PRO A 97 12.13 4.34 3.11
C PRO A 97 11.71 3.04 3.79
N GLU A 98 11.71 2.99 5.12
CA GLU A 98 11.29 1.84 5.92
C GLU A 98 9.77 1.68 5.98
N SER A 99 9.01 2.70 5.59
CA SER A 99 7.55 2.70 5.62
C SER A 99 6.98 2.05 4.36
N ILE A 100 6.19 1.00 4.53
CA ILE A 100 5.53 0.30 3.41
C ILE A 100 4.03 0.57 3.34
N TYR A 101 3.42 0.95 4.46
CA TYR A 101 2.00 1.29 4.53
C TYR A 101 1.77 2.40 5.55
N VAL A 102 1.00 3.41 5.18
CA VAL A 102 0.59 4.51 6.08
C VAL A 102 -0.87 4.81 5.87
N VAL A 103 -1.63 4.85 6.95
CA VAL A 103 -3.06 5.14 6.93
C VAL A 103 -3.47 6.04 8.09
N ALA A 104 -4.27 7.05 7.82
CA ALA A 104 -4.97 7.79 8.85
C ALA A 104 -6.21 7.00 9.27
N VAL A 105 -6.41 6.84 10.57
CA VAL A 105 -7.51 6.06 11.16
C VAL A 105 -8.32 6.89 12.13
N SER A 106 -9.46 6.36 12.55
CA SER A 106 -10.24 6.91 13.66
C SER A 106 -10.28 5.90 14.79
N GLY A 107 -10.08 6.34 16.04
CA GLY A 107 -10.10 5.47 17.23
C GLY A 107 -8.93 5.78 18.17
N THR A 108 -8.33 4.75 18.76
CA THR A 108 -7.25 4.90 19.74
C THR A 108 -6.00 5.57 19.16
N PHE A 109 -5.73 5.34 17.88
CA PHE A 109 -4.65 5.97 17.13
C PHE A 109 -5.21 6.89 16.05
N ASP A 110 -4.42 7.87 15.64
CA ASP A 110 -4.71 8.81 14.56
C ASP A 110 -4.08 8.38 13.24
N VAL A 111 -2.89 7.75 13.31
CA VAL A 111 -2.14 7.22 12.16
C VAL A 111 -1.60 5.83 12.51
N ILE A 112 -1.62 4.94 11.53
CA ILE A 112 -0.94 3.65 11.60
C ILE A 112 0.09 3.60 10.48
N VAL A 113 1.30 3.14 10.79
CA VAL A 113 2.37 2.89 9.83
C VAL A 113 2.86 1.46 9.96
N GLU A 114 3.13 0.81 8.85
CA GLU A 114 3.82 -0.48 8.81
C GLU A 114 5.26 -0.25 8.37
N LEU A 115 6.20 -0.72 9.21
CA LEU A 115 7.64 -0.56 9.03
C LEU A 115 8.29 -1.91 8.73
N VAL A 116 9.26 -1.89 7.81
CA VAL A 116 10.15 -3.02 7.51
C VAL A 116 11.58 -2.53 7.69
N CYS A 117 12.33 -3.19 8.59
CA CYS A 117 13.70 -2.88 8.93
C CYS A 117 14.57 -4.12 8.79
N ASP A 118 15.86 -3.96 8.52
CA ASP A 118 16.80 -5.08 8.36
C ASP A 118 17.15 -5.74 9.71
N SER A 119 16.87 -5.07 10.86
CA SER A 119 17.09 -5.60 12.20
C SER A 119 16.21 -4.94 13.26
N ARG A 120 16.20 -5.51 14.48
CA ARG A 120 15.52 -4.91 15.63
C ARG A 120 16.18 -3.61 16.09
N GLU A 121 17.48 -3.54 15.96
CA GLU A 121 18.29 -2.36 16.29
C GLU A 121 17.92 -1.21 15.34
N GLU A 122 17.79 -1.49 14.06
CA GLU A 122 17.32 -0.51 13.07
C GLU A 122 15.90 -0.07 13.36
N LEU A 123 14.99 -1.01 13.66
CA LEU A 123 13.62 -0.65 14.05
C LEU A 123 13.60 0.29 15.26
N LEU A 124 14.43 0.03 16.28
CA LEU A 124 14.55 0.89 17.45
C LEU A 124 15.03 2.30 17.06
N ALA A 125 16.05 2.39 16.19
CA ALA A 125 16.55 3.66 15.69
C ALA A 125 15.47 4.41 14.87
N VAL A 126 14.80 3.73 13.96
CA VAL A 126 13.70 4.32 13.17
C VAL A 126 12.58 4.84 14.07
N LEU A 127 12.18 4.08 15.08
CA LEU A 127 11.15 4.49 16.03
C LEU A 127 11.56 5.74 16.82
N ASN A 128 12.79 5.80 17.32
CA ASN A 128 13.25 6.90 18.17
C ASN A 128 13.60 8.14 17.33
N ASP A 129 14.40 7.96 16.28
CA ASP A 129 15.07 9.07 15.60
C ASP A 129 14.23 9.61 14.43
N LYS A 130 13.33 8.79 13.87
CA LYS A 130 12.49 9.19 12.74
C LYS A 130 11.03 9.34 13.12
N VAL A 131 10.40 8.30 13.70
CA VAL A 131 8.95 8.30 13.95
C VAL A 131 8.57 9.22 15.11
N ARG A 132 9.22 9.06 16.28
CA ARG A 132 8.94 9.87 17.48
C ARG A 132 9.44 11.29 17.36
N ALA A 133 10.41 11.55 16.49
CA ALA A 133 10.93 12.88 16.22
C ALA A 133 9.98 13.72 15.34
N ILE A 134 8.96 13.13 14.71
CA ILE A 134 7.98 13.88 13.91
C ILE A 134 7.18 14.82 14.82
N PRO A 135 7.16 16.13 14.54
CA PRO A 135 6.39 17.10 15.32
C PRO A 135 4.90 16.72 15.34
N GLY A 136 4.32 16.69 16.54
CA GLY A 136 2.93 16.32 16.75
C GLY A 136 2.74 14.87 17.18
N VAL A 137 3.70 13.99 17.05
CA VAL A 137 3.63 12.63 17.61
C VAL A 137 3.76 12.70 19.13
N THR A 138 2.74 12.22 19.85
CA THR A 138 2.69 12.27 21.32
C THR A 138 2.87 10.91 21.97
N ALA A 139 2.50 9.83 21.28
CA ALA A 139 2.68 8.46 21.74
C ALA A 139 2.76 7.50 20.55
N THR A 140 3.46 6.39 20.74
CA THR A 140 3.56 5.28 19.79
C THR A 140 3.36 3.96 20.49
N GLU A 141 2.66 3.03 19.84
CA GLU A 141 2.54 1.64 20.28
C GLU A 141 2.94 0.74 19.10
N SER A 142 3.84 -0.20 19.35
CA SER A 142 4.43 -1.05 18.31
C SER A 142 3.97 -2.49 18.47
N PHE A 143 3.49 -3.09 17.39
CA PHE A 143 3.08 -4.49 17.29
C PHE A 143 4.06 -5.20 16.35
N MET A 144 5.03 -5.91 16.93
CA MET A 144 5.99 -6.67 16.14
C MET A 144 5.35 -7.92 15.54
N TYR A 145 5.63 -8.17 14.27
CA TYR A 145 5.15 -9.38 13.61
C TYR A 145 5.96 -10.59 14.09
N LEU A 146 5.25 -11.57 14.62
CA LEU A 146 5.83 -12.83 15.06
C LEU A 146 5.67 -13.93 14.01
N SER A 147 4.56 -13.91 13.29
CA SER A 147 4.24 -14.87 12.23
C SER A 147 3.16 -14.27 11.33
N LEU A 148 3.27 -14.52 10.05
CA LEU A 148 2.31 -14.09 9.03
C LEU A 148 1.46 -15.29 8.60
N PHE A 149 0.16 -15.28 8.90
CA PHE A 149 -0.75 -16.37 8.55
C PHE A 149 -1.46 -16.19 7.23
N LYS A 150 -1.65 -14.93 6.81
CA LYS A 150 -2.32 -14.60 5.55
C LYS A 150 -1.89 -13.20 5.08
N HIS A 151 -1.50 -13.13 3.81
CA HIS A 151 -1.17 -11.86 3.16
C HIS A 151 -1.75 -11.87 1.74
N THR A 152 -2.84 -11.13 1.53
CA THR A 152 -3.48 -11.02 0.21
C THR A 152 -3.72 -9.55 -0.12
N PHE A 153 -3.59 -9.20 -1.40
CA PHE A 153 -3.79 -7.84 -1.91
C PHE A 153 -5.05 -7.71 -2.79
N ALA A 154 -5.92 -8.73 -2.80
CA ALA A 154 -7.19 -8.67 -3.50
C ALA A 154 -8.20 -7.87 -2.67
N TYR A 155 -8.35 -6.60 -2.98
CA TYR A 155 -9.43 -5.76 -2.47
C TYR A 155 -10.61 -5.85 -3.44
N GLY A 156 -11.81 -6.11 -2.91
CA GLY A 156 -13.02 -6.37 -3.70
C GLY A 156 -13.24 -5.36 -4.83
N THR A 157 -13.51 -5.88 -5.99
CA THR A 157 -13.92 -5.17 -7.21
C THR A 157 -15.40 -5.42 -7.46
#